data_16bf94023e77130fdb16ea19a7d73dc9
#
_entry.id   16bf94023e77130fdb16ea19a7d73dc9
#
_cell.length_a   1.000
_cell.length_b   1.000
_cell.length_c   1.000
_cell.angle_alpha   90.00
_cell.angle_beta   90.00
_cell.angle_gamma   90.00
#
_symmetry.space_group_name_H-M   'P 1'
#
loop_
_entity.id
_entity.type
_entity.pdbx_description
1 polymer ?
#
loop_
_entity_poly.entity_id
_entity_poly.type
_entity_poly.pdbx_seq_one_letter_code
_entity_poly.pdbx_strand_id
1 'polypeptide(L)'
;YDFTHILIAGYGLNLLQVAPLLPYYDIDPNIVQFMGTGVIDDKTFFYEPSLQGAIFPGIPETKRINLINNYMEIYEEEFLRISTLPYDLMGLINFIYTKKYKFGDVIELLNNPNKKFDGIDGNFYFKNNMIERNLDILKISNGNSYVIN
;
A
#
# COMPACT_ATOMS: atom_id res chain seq x y z
N TYR A 1 -15.07 -19.91 -17.66
CA TYR A 1 -14.46 -20.20 -16.37
C TYR A 1 -15.54 -20.38 -15.31
N ASP A 2 -15.26 -21.20 -14.28
CA ASP A 2 -16.16 -21.33 -13.11
C ASP A 2 -15.90 -20.25 -12.06
N PHE A 3 -15.04 -19.28 -12.35
CA PHE A 3 -14.66 -18.16 -11.49
C PHE A 3 -14.56 -16.86 -12.29
N THR A 4 -14.81 -15.75 -11.63
CA THR A 4 -14.77 -14.39 -12.19
C THR A 4 -13.61 -13.55 -11.66
N HIS A 5 -12.97 -13.99 -10.58
CA HIS A 5 -11.88 -13.29 -9.91
C HIS A 5 -10.76 -14.26 -9.54
N ILE A 6 -9.53 -13.79 -9.58
CA ILE A 6 -8.35 -14.55 -9.11
C ILE A 6 -7.48 -13.65 -8.23
N LEU A 7 -7.15 -14.11 -7.03
CA LEU A 7 -6.21 -13.44 -6.14
C LEU A 7 -4.80 -13.99 -6.37
N ILE A 8 -3.87 -13.11 -6.75
CA ILE A 8 -2.46 -13.42 -6.95
C ILE A 8 -1.71 -12.95 -5.70
N ALA A 9 -1.47 -13.86 -4.76
CA ALA A 9 -0.76 -13.59 -3.50
C ALA A 9 0.76 -13.78 -3.66
N GLY A 10 1.35 -13.14 -4.69
CA GLY A 10 2.78 -13.16 -4.97
C GLY A 10 3.44 -11.81 -4.70
N TYR A 11 4.77 -11.80 -4.63
CA TYR A 11 5.57 -10.58 -4.52
C TYR A 11 6.91 -10.73 -5.26
N GLY A 12 7.54 -9.60 -5.59
CA GLY A 12 8.84 -9.55 -6.24
C GLY A 12 8.87 -10.34 -7.56
N LEU A 13 9.97 -11.01 -7.83
CA LEU A 13 10.17 -11.78 -9.06
C LEU A 13 9.14 -12.90 -9.24
N ASN A 14 8.64 -13.51 -8.17
CA ASN A 14 7.62 -14.56 -8.27
C ASN A 14 6.34 -14.04 -8.89
N LEU A 15 5.91 -12.82 -8.53
CA LEU A 15 4.73 -12.19 -9.14
C LEU A 15 4.93 -11.94 -10.64
N LEU A 16 6.10 -11.40 -11.03
CA LEU A 16 6.44 -11.15 -12.44
C LEU A 16 6.56 -12.42 -13.27
N GLN A 17 6.88 -13.56 -12.64
CA GLN A 17 6.93 -14.86 -13.33
C GLN A 17 5.54 -15.49 -13.45
N VAL A 18 4.71 -15.39 -12.42
CA VAL A 18 3.40 -16.06 -12.37
C VAL A 18 2.33 -15.27 -13.14
N ALA A 19 2.31 -13.94 -13.05
CA ALA A 19 1.26 -13.13 -13.66
C ALA A 19 1.14 -13.34 -15.20
N PRO A 20 2.25 -13.38 -15.98
CA PRO A 20 2.18 -13.65 -17.41
C PRO A 20 1.75 -15.10 -17.77
N LEU A 21 1.89 -16.06 -16.85
CA LEU A 21 1.48 -17.44 -17.09
C LEU A 21 -0.05 -17.57 -17.15
N LEU A 22 -0.78 -16.70 -16.43
CA LEU A 22 -2.25 -16.77 -16.43
C LEU A 22 -2.84 -16.56 -17.83
N PRO A 23 -2.54 -15.47 -18.57
CA PRO A 23 -2.96 -15.33 -19.96
C PRO A 23 -2.37 -16.40 -20.87
N TYR A 24 -1.16 -16.88 -20.62
CA TYR A 24 -0.56 -17.98 -21.39
C TYR A 24 -1.38 -19.29 -21.30
N TYR A 25 -2.03 -19.53 -20.16
CA TYR A 25 -2.96 -20.64 -19.94
C TYR A 25 -4.43 -20.25 -20.16
N ASP A 26 -4.66 -19.28 -21.05
CA ASP A 26 -6.00 -18.83 -21.47
C ASP A 26 -6.84 -18.14 -20.37
N ILE A 27 -6.23 -17.73 -19.23
CA ILE A 27 -6.94 -16.93 -18.22
C ILE A 27 -6.85 -15.44 -18.59
N ASP A 28 -7.82 -14.96 -19.36
CA ASP A 28 -7.84 -13.60 -19.91
C ASP A 28 -8.16 -12.56 -18.81
N PRO A 29 -7.25 -11.57 -18.55
CA PRO A 29 -7.49 -10.50 -17.59
C PRO A 29 -8.63 -9.56 -17.96
N ASN A 30 -9.13 -9.59 -19.21
CA ASN A 30 -10.31 -8.85 -19.63
C ASN A 30 -11.63 -9.55 -19.23
N ILE A 31 -11.58 -10.83 -18.92
CA ILE A 31 -12.73 -11.64 -18.52
C ILE A 31 -12.69 -11.93 -17.02
N VAL A 32 -11.51 -12.27 -16.50
CA VAL A 32 -11.28 -12.59 -15.08
C VAL A 32 -10.59 -11.42 -14.42
N GLN A 33 -11.19 -10.85 -13.37
CA GLN A 33 -10.59 -9.76 -12.61
C GLN A 33 -9.39 -10.28 -11.79
N PHE A 34 -8.20 -9.80 -12.11
CA PHE A 34 -7.02 -10.08 -11.29
C PHE A 34 -6.99 -9.17 -10.07
N MET A 35 -6.69 -9.75 -8.93
CA MET A 35 -6.56 -9.06 -7.65
C MET A 35 -5.19 -9.36 -7.05
N GLY A 36 -4.57 -8.35 -6.47
CA GLY A 36 -3.33 -8.49 -5.72
C GLY A 36 -3.49 -8.11 -4.25
N THR A 37 -2.45 -8.35 -3.48
CA THR A 37 -2.32 -7.80 -2.11
C THR A 37 -1.62 -6.44 -2.16
N GLY A 38 -1.54 -5.73 -1.03
CA GLY A 38 -0.87 -4.43 -0.97
C GLY A 38 0.62 -4.42 -1.35
N VAL A 39 1.26 -5.58 -1.47
CA VAL A 39 2.66 -5.70 -1.94
C VAL A 39 2.83 -5.49 -3.45
N ILE A 40 1.73 -5.44 -4.20
CA ILE A 40 1.73 -5.08 -5.62
C ILE A 40 1.87 -3.56 -5.84
N ASP A 41 1.80 -2.75 -4.78
CA ASP A 41 1.97 -1.28 -4.82
C ASP A 41 3.44 -0.89 -5.06
N ASP A 42 3.94 -1.27 -6.24
CA ASP A 42 5.30 -0.99 -6.70
C ASP A 42 5.29 -0.76 -8.21
N LYS A 43 5.98 0.28 -8.67
CA LYS A 43 6.03 0.68 -10.10
C LYS A 43 6.53 -0.42 -11.01
N THR A 44 7.38 -1.33 -10.51
CA THR A 44 7.87 -2.48 -11.28
C THR A 44 6.72 -3.33 -11.82
N PHE A 45 5.64 -3.49 -11.05
CA PHE A 45 4.48 -4.27 -11.47
C PHE A 45 3.50 -3.48 -12.33
N PHE A 46 3.51 -2.16 -12.26
CA PHE A 46 2.55 -1.32 -12.97
C PHE A 46 2.78 -1.30 -14.50
N TYR A 47 3.97 -1.69 -14.95
CA TYR A 47 4.29 -1.85 -16.36
C TYR A 47 4.09 -3.26 -16.90
N GLU A 48 3.82 -4.25 -16.03
CA GLU A 48 3.58 -5.63 -16.45
C GLU A 48 2.25 -5.73 -17.24
N PRO A 49 2.28 -6.17 -18.52
CA PRO A 49 1.09 -6.20 -19.36
C PRO A 49 -0.03 -7.08 -18.80
N SER A 50 0.32 -8.23 -18.20
CA SER A 50 -0.64 -9.16 -17.62
C SER A 50 -1.34 -8.64 -16.36
N LEU A 51 -0.77 -7.62 -15.71
CA LEU A 51 -1.35 -6.98 -14.52
C LEU A 51 -2.14 -5.71 -14.85
N GLN A 52 -2.25 -5.32 -16.14
CA GLN A 52 -3.10 -4.19 -16.50
C GLN A 52 -4.55 -4.49 -16.17
N GLY A 53 -5.21 -3.57 -15.46
CA GLY A 53 -6.57 -3.79 -14.97
C GLY A 53 -6.66 -4.51 -13.62
N ALA A 54 -5.57 -5.06 -13.10
CA ALA A 54 -5.55 -5.68 -11.77
C ALA A 54 -5.85 -4.66 -10.67
N ILE A 55 -6.55 -5.10 -9.62
CA ILE A 55 -6.92 -4.28 -8.47
C ILE A 55 -6.22 -4.75 -7.20
N PHE A 56 -5.95 -3.84 -6.28
CA PHE A 56 -5.29 -4.14 -5.02
C PHE A 56 -5.61 -3.10 -3.94
N PRO A 57 -5.53 -3.45 -2.64
CA PRO A 57 -5.67 -2.49 -1.57
C PRO A 57 -4.39 -1.66 -1.42
N GLY A 58 -4.51 -0.34 -1.40
CA GLY A 58 -3.36 0.55 -1.30
C GLY A 58 -3.73 1.99 -0.98
N ILE A 59 -2.73 2.86 -1.00
CA ILE A 59 -2.90 4.30 -0.84
C ILE A 59 -2.38 4.98 -2.12
N PRO A 60 -3.14 5.92 -2.71
CA PRO A 60 -2.70 6.63 -3.91
C PRO A 60 -1.34 7.30 -3.72
N GLU A 61 -0.47 7.20 -4.73
CA GLU A 61 0.87 7.80 -4.69
C GLU A 61 0.82 9.31 -4.46
N THR A 62 -0.25 9.97 -4.89
CA THR A 62 -0.47 11.41 -4.70
C THR A 62 -0.37 11.85 -3.24
N LYS A 63 -0.71 10.98 -2.29
CA LYS A 63 -0.54 11.25 -0.86
C LYS A 63 0.91 11.24 -0.40
N ARG A 64 1.79 10.58 -1.13
CA ARG A 64 3.21 10.38 -0.81
C ARG A 64 4.16 11.21 -1.67
N ILE A 65 3.65 11.84 -2.73
CA ILE A 65 4.48 12.45 -3.77
C ILE A 65 5.48 13.48 -3.22
N ASN A 66 5.06 14.29 -2.25
CA ASN A 66 5.94 15.28 -1.63
C ASN A 66 7.10 14.63 -0.84
N LEU A 67 6.81 13.55 -0.11
CA LEU A 67 7.85 12.80 0.60
C LEU A 67 8.82 12.16 -0.38
N ILE A 68 8.31 11.53 -1.44
CA ILE A 68 9.11 10.89 -2.49
C ILE A 68 10.04 11.91 -3.14
N ASN A 69 9.51 13.05 -3.56
CA ASN A 69 10.30 14.11 -4.20
C ASN A 69 11.38 14.69 -3.27
N ASN A 70 11.02 14.98 -2.02
CA ASN A 70 12.00 15.46 -1.04
C ASN A 70 13.10 14.44 -0.75
N TYR A 71 12.75 13.15 -0.67
CA TYR A 71 13.72 12.09 -0.47
C TYR A 71 14.69 11.99 -1.64
N MET A 72 14.17 11.98 -2.87
CA MET A 72 14.99 11.94 -4.10
C MET A 72 15.90 13.17 -4.23
N GLU A 73 15.40 14.37 -3.84
CA GLU A 73 16.20 15.59 -3.85
C GLU A 73 17.37 15.56 -2.86
N ILE A 74 17.16 14.97 -1.68
CA ILE A 74 18.17 14.95 -0.61
C ILE A 74 19.17 13.81 -0.78
N TYR A 75 18.69 12.62 -1.18
CA TYR A 75 19.51 11.40 -1.17
C TYR A 75 19.90 10.92 -2.56
N GLU A 76 19.33 11.49 -3.63
CA GLU A 76 19.56 11.08 -5.03
C GLU A 76 19.28 9.57 -5.26
N GLU A 77 18.41 8.97 -4.44
CA GLU A 77 18.05 7.56 -4.46
C GLU A 77 16.54 7.38 -4.57
N GLU A 78 16.12 6.22 -5.09
CA GLU A 78 14.71 5.86 -5.18
C GLU A 78 14.10 5.62 -3.80
N PHE A 79 12.94 6.22 -3.54
CA PHE A 79 12.20 6.02 -2.31
C PHE A 79 11.54 4.64 -2.28
N LEU A 80 11.97 3.79 -1.37
CA LEU A 80 11.38 2.46 -1.21
C LEU A 80 9.97 2.55 -0.58
N ARG A 81 9.01 1.88 -1.22
CA ARG A 81 7.61 1.87 -0.78
C ARG A 81 7.43 1.51 0.70
N ILE A 82 8.20 0.54 1.19
CA ILE A 82 8.14 0.08 2.60
C ILE A 82 8.54 1.16 3.61
N SER A 83 9.31 2.18 3.19
CA SER A 83 9.82 3.24 4.07
C SER A 83 8.72 4.17 4.60
N THR A 84 7.52 4.13 4.03
CA THR A 84 6.36 4.89 4.55
C THR A 84 5.95 4.43 5.96
N LEU A 85 6.11 3.15 6.28
CA LEU A 85 5.72 2.60 7.58
C LEU A 85 6.57 3.16 8.74
N PRO A 86 7.92 3.09 8.70
CA PRO A 86 8.75 3.73 9.72
C PRO A 86 8.61 5.25 9.73
N TYR A 87 8.34 5.89 8.60
CA TYR A 87 8.08 7.34 8.54
C TYR A 87 6.85 7.71 9.39
N ASP A 88 5.72 7.04 9.22
CA ASP A 88 4.52 7.25 10.02
C ASP A 88 4.76 6.96 11.51
N LEU A 89 5.52 5.90 11.81
CA LEU A 89 5.85 5.55 13.19
C LEU A 89 6.70 6.65 13.86
N MET A 90 7.69 7.18 13.16
CA MET A 90 8.50 8.29 13.69
C MET A 90 7.68 9.56 13.87
N GLY A 91 6.72 9.82 12.99
CA GLY A 91 5.74 10.89 13.14
C GLY A 91 4.91 10.74 14.43
N LEU A 92 4.43 9.53 14.71
CA LEU A 92 3.69 9.21 15.94
C LEU A 92 4.58 9.37 17.19
N ILE A 93 5.82 8.87 17.17
CA ILE A 93 6.77 9.01 18.28
C ILE A 93 7.03 10.50 18.56
N ASN A 94 7.28 11.29 17.51
CA ASN A 94 7.50 12.73 17.65
C ASN A 94 6.27 13.45 18.20
N PHE A 95 5.08 13.07 17.79
CA PHE A 95 3.81 13.59 18.33
C PHE A 95 3.71 13.32 19.84
N ILE A 96 3.93 12.07 20.26
CA ILE A 96 3.90 11.66 21.68
C ILE A 96 4.92 12.46 22.49
N TYR A 97 6.15 12.56 21.98
CA TYR A 97 7.24 13.29 22.63
C TYR A 97 6.93 14.78 22.78
N THR A 98 6.49 15.43 21.72
CA THR A 98 6.18 16.85 21.68
C THR A 98 5.02 17.21 22.63
N LYS A 99 4.02 16.34 22.74
CA LYS A 99 2.88 16.50 23.65
C LYS A 99 3.23 16.16 25.11
N LYS A 100 4.43 15.64 25.38
CA LYS A 100 4.91 15.25 26.72
C LYS A 100 3.97 14.26 27.42
N TYR A 101 3.39 13.34 26.66
CA TYR A 101 2.56 12.27 27.23
C TYR A 101 3.37 11.43 28.23
N LYS A 102 2.76 11.11 29.38
CA LYS A 102 3.29 10.10 30.30
C LYS A 102 2.98 8.71 29.79
N PHE A 103 3.67 7.70 30.32
CA PHE A 103 3.49 6.32 29.88
C PHE A 103 2.04 5.85 29.92
N GLY A 104 1.29 6.17 31.00
CA GLY A 104 -0.13 5.83 31.10
C GLY A 104 -1.00 6.47 30.02
N ASP A 105 -0.74 7.76 29.71
CA ASP A 105 -1.46 8.50 28.65
C ASP A 105 -1.18 7.89 27.27
N VAL A 106 0.04 7.43 27.02
CA VAL A 106 0.42 6.74 25.78
C VAL A 106 -0.35 5.44 25.62
N ILE A 107 -0.44 4.63 26.69
CA ILE A 107 -1.21 3.38 26.67
C ILE A 107 -2.69 3.64 26.38
N GLU A 108 -3.28 4.66 27.03
CA GLU A 108 -4.66 5.05 26.78
C GLU A 108 -4.85 5.55 25.34
N LEU A 109 -3.94 6.38 24.84
CA LEU A 109 -3.96 6.90 23.47
C LEU A 109 -3.93 5.77 22.44
N LEU A 110 -3.03 4.80 22.62
CA LEU A 110 -2.85 3.68 21.67
C LEU A 110 -3.96 2.63 21.78
N ASN A 111 -4.58 2.47 22.94
CA ASN A 111 -5.70 1.54 23.13
C ASN A 111 -7.08 2.13 22.78
N ASN A 112 -7.14 3.41 22.40
CA ASN A 112 -8.40 4.05 22.02
C ASN A 112 -8.75 3.75 20.55
N PRO A 113 -9.73 2.88 20.25
CA PRO A 113 -10.04 2.50 18.87
C PRO A 113 -10.66 3.65 18.03
N ASN A 114 -11.11 4.71 18.69
CA ASN A 114 -11.64 5.90 18.01
C ASN A 114 -10.55 6.91 17.66
N LYS A 115 -9.33 6.72 18.16
CA LYS A 115 -8.21 7.61 17.87
C LYS A 115 -7.52 7.18 16.60
N LYS A 116 -7.67 8.00 15.56
CA LYS A 116 -6.99 7.82 14.28
C LYS A 116 -5.83 8.79 14.17
N PHE A 117 -4.72 8.31 13.61
CA PHE A 117 -3.53 9.09 13.30
C PHE A 117 -3.47 9.28 11.79
N ASP A 118 -3.19 10.50 11.38
CA ASP A 118 -3.05 10.84 9.97
C ASP A 118 -1.62 10.54 9.53
N GLY A 119 -1.46 9.45 8.81
CA GLY A 119 -0.18 9.00 8.25
C GLY A 119 -0.06 9.29 6.77
N ILE A 120 1.17 9.34 6.28
CA ILE A 120 1.45 9.52 4.85
C ILE A 120 0.98 8.32 4.02
N ASP A 121 0.89 7.18 4.69
CA ASP A 121 0.39 5.93 4.14
C ASP A 121 -1.07 5.65 4.56
N GLY A 122 -1.86 6.71 4.66
CA GLY A 122 -3.27 6.69 5.08
C GLY A 122 -3.46 6.74 6.59
N ASN A 123 -4.70 6.96 6.98
CA ASN A 123 -5.06 7.01 8.39
C ASN A 123 -4.89 5.63 9.02
N PHE A 124 -4.28 5.59 10.20
CA PHE A 124 -4.08 4.37 10.95
C PHE A 124 -4.54 4.50 12.40
N TYR A 125 -4.84 3.38 13.03
CA TYR A 125 -5.25 3.28 14.43
C TYR A 125 -4.83 1.93 15.00
N PHE A 126 -4.86 1.82 16.32
CA PHE A 126 -4.49 0.58 17.00
C PHE A 126 -5.75 -0.18 17.43
N LYS A 127 -5.77 -1.47 17.16
CA LYS A 127 -6.83 -2.38 17.58
C LYS A 127 -6.24 -3.75 17.91
N ASN A 128 -6.51 -4.26 19.11
CA ASN A 128 -5.97 -5.55 19.57
C ASN A 128 -4.45 -5.66 19.43
N ASN A 129 -3.71 -4.60 19.79
CA ASN A 129 -2.25 -4.48 19.65
C ASN A 129 -1.72 -4.57 18.22
N MET A 130 -2.57 -4.39 17.22
CA MET A 130 -2.20 -4.33 15.81
C MET A 130 -2.52 -2.95 15.24
N ILE A 131 -1.75 -2.54 14.23
CA ILE A 131 -2.04 -1.35 13.46
C ILE A 131 -3.01 -1.73 12.33
N GLU A 132 -4.16 -1.08 12.30
CA GLU A 132 -5.09 -1.14 11.17
C GLU A 132 -5.01 0.17 10.37
N ARG A 133 -5.10 0.08 9.05
CA ARG A 133 -5.10 1.22 8.12
C ARG A 133 -6.34 1.20 7.25
N ASN A 134 -6.85 2.39 6.94
CA ASN A 134 -7.87 2.53 5.91
C ASN A 134 -7.17 2.57 4.55
N LEU A 135 -7.47 1.60 3.71
CA LEU A 135 -6.93 1.49 2.35
C LEU A 135 -8.04 1.76 1.34
N ASP A 136 -7.66 2.36 0.22
CA ASP A 136 -8.49 2.45 -0.97
C ASP A 136 -8.29 1.19 -1.83
N ILE A 137 -9.20 0.95 -2.78
CA ILE A 137 -8.95 -0.03 -3.84
C ILE A 137 -8.37 0.71 -5.03
N LEU A 138 -7.19 0.27 -5.44
CA LEU A 138 -6.46 0.83 -6.58
C LEU A 138 -6.52 -0.12 -7.76
N LYS A 139 -6.47 0.44 -8.97
CA LYS A 139 -6.39 -0.30 -10.23
C LYS A 139 -5.14 0.10 -11.00
N ILE A 140 -4.41 -0.89 -11.51
CA ILE A 140 -3.23 -0.69 -12.35
C ILE A 140 -3.65 -0.29 -13.76
N SER A 141 -3.05 0.76 -14.29
CA SER A 141 -3.21 1.17 -15.68
C SER A 141 -2.04 2.02 -16.18
N ASN A 142 -1.45 1.63 -17.30
CA ASN A 142 -0.44 2.40 -18.03
C ASN A 142 0.72 2.90 -17.15
N GLY A 143 1.29 2.01 -16.34
CA GLY A 143 2.44 2.32 -15.48
C GLY A 143 2.10 3.11 -14.21
N ASN A 144 0.81 3.26 -13.89
CA ASN A 144 0.32 3.97 -12.70
C ASN A 144 -0.78 3.15 -12.00
N SER A 145 -1.18 3.61 -10.82
CA SER A 145 -2.37 3.12 -10.14
C SER A 145 -3.30 4.28 -9.78
N TYR A 146 -4.59 4.03 -9.79
CA TYR A 146 -5.61 5.02 -9.46
C TYR A 146 -6.74 4.39 -8.64
N VAL A 147 -7.38 5.20 -7.80
CA VAL A 147 -8.52 4.77 -6.97
C VAL A 147 -9.70 4.44 -7.86
N ILE A 148 -10.33 3.31 -7.60
CA ILE A 148 -11.64 2.96 -8.19
C ILE A 148 -12.72 3.12 -7.13
N ASN A 149 -13.81 3.77 -7.52
CA ASN A 149 -14.99 3.99 -6.67
C ASN A 149 -16.03 2.89 -6.89
#